data_fda2400c4731d0feadb8d3560f165a28
#
_entry.id   fda2400c4731d0feadb8d3560f165a28
#
_cell.length_a   1.000
_cell.length_b   1.000
_cell.length_c   1.000
_cell.angle_alpha   90.00
_cell.angle_beta   90.00
_cell.angle_gamma   90.00
#
_symmetry.space_group_name_H-M   'P 1'
#
loop_
_entity.id
_entity.type
_entity.pdbx_description
1 polymer ?
#
loop_
_entity_poly.entity_id
_entity_poly.type
_entity_poly.pdbx_seq_one_letter_code
_entity_poly.pdbx_strand_id
1 'polypeptide(L)'
;MLVRIVRMTFRPDALPNFHTIFDRSKQHIRAFPGNRHLELLRDPDNPAVCMTYSLWDDADALEAYRQSELFRQTWAATKALFAERATAFSGERMELIS
;
A
#
# COMPACT_ATOMS: atom_id res chain seq x y z
N MET A 1 -11.33 -13.12 2.22
CA MET A 1 -10.02 -12.46 2.08
C MET A 1 -10.14 -11.31 1.10
N LEU A 2 -9.86 -10.12 1.56
CA LEU A 2 -9.90 -8.92 0.73
C LEU A 2 -8.51 -8.62 0.19
N VAL A 3 -8.42 -8.39 -1.12
CA VAL A 3 -7.18 -7.97 -1.79
C VAL A 3 -7.23 -6.45 -1.97
N ARG A 4 -6.14 -5.77 -1.62
CA ARG A 4 -6.02 -4.32 -1.82
C ARG A 4 -4.77 -4.03 -2.63
N ILE A 5 -4.94 -3.34 -3.75
CA ILE A 5 -3.83 -2.91 -4.61
C ILE A 5 -3.85 -1.39 -4.68
N VAL A 6 -2.72 -0.76 -4.36
CA VAL A 6 -2.56 0.68 -4.47
C VAL A 6 -1.42 0.97 -5.43
N ARG A 7 -1.73 1.68 -6.52
CA ARG A 7 -0.73 2.07 -7.52
C ARG A 7 -0.37 3.54 -7.30
N MET A 8 0.92 3.79 -7.16
CA MET A 8 1.47 5.11 -6.83
C MET A 8 2.51 5.50 -7.85
N THR A 9 2.41 6.72 -8.36
CA THR A 9 3.40 7.30 -9.27
C THR A 9 4.10 8.44 -8.56
N PHE A 10 5.40 8.27 -8.33
CA PHE A 10 6.22 9.23 -7.59
C PHE A 10 6.95 10.17 -8.52
N ARG A 11 7.27 11.37 -8.02
CA ARG A 11 8.30 12.17 -8.68
C ARG A 11 9.60 11.38 -8.61
N PRO A 12 10.36 11.27 -9.73
CA PRO A 12 11.56 10.42 -9.74
C PRO A 12 12.59 10.78 -8.67
N ASP A 13 12.75 12.05 -8.36
CA ASP A 13 13.68 12.53 -7.34
C ASP A 13 13.19 12.23 -5.91
N ALA A 14 11.91 11.95 -5.73
CA ALA A 14 11.31 11.65 -4.43
C ALA A 14 11.26 10.14 -4.11
N LEU A 15 11.62 9.29 -5.06
CA LEU A 15 11.56 7.85 -4.87
C LEU A 15 12.38 7.35 -3.69
N PRO A 16 13.63 7.82 -3.46
CA PRO A 16 14.36 7.43 -2.26
C PRO A 16 13.65 7.80 -0.95
N ASN A 17 12.95 8.93 -0.94
CA ASN A 17 12.18 9.36 0.24
C ASN A 17 11.03 8.41 0.52
N PHE A 18 10.35 7.94 -0.55
CA PHE A 18 9.30 6.93 -0.39
C PHE A 18 9.86 5.64 0.21
N HIS A 19 10.98 5.16 -0.27
CA HIS A 19 11.59 3.93 0.27
C HIS A 19 11.94 4.08 1.75
N THR A 20 12.39 5.26 2.18
CA THR A 20 12.63 5.53 3.61
C THR A 20 11.35 5.44 4.43
N ILE A 21 10.27 6.04 3.94
CA ILE A 21 8.95 5.99 4.61
C ILE A 21 8.46 4.55 4.69
N PHE A 22 8.52 3.83 3.59
CA PHE A 22 8.05 2.45 3.54
C PHE A 22 8.85 1.55 4.47
N ASP A 23 10.16 1.68 4.48
CA ASP A 23 11.04 0.90 5.36
C ASP A 23 10.70 1.10 6.84
N ARG A 24 10.31 2.32 7.23
CA ARG A 24 9.91 2.62 8.61
C ARG A 24 8.54 2.08 8.97
N SER A 25 7.63 2.00 8.00
CA SER A 25 6.22 1.68 8.25
C SER A 25 5.83 0.24 7.95
N LYS A 26 6.57 -0.44 7.07
CA LYS A 26 6.14 -1.75 6.52
C LYS A 26 5.86 -2.81 7.58
N GLN A 27 6.69 -2.91 8.62
CA GLN A 27 6.47 -3.91 9.67
C GLN A 27 5.24 -3.58 10.52
N HIS A 28 5.01 -2.31 10.75
CA HIS A 28 3.82 -1.87 11.49
C HIS A 28 2.54 -2.11 10.70
N ILE A 29 2.58 -1.90 9.39
CA ILE A 29 1.44 -2.20 8.51
C ILE A 29 1.19 -3.71 8.50
N ARG A 30 2.25 -4.50 8.32
CA ARG A 30 2.11 -5.96 8.30
C ARG A 30 1.57 -6.52 9.61
N ALA A 31 1.91 -5.90 10.73
CA ALA A 31 1.45 -6.32 12.06
C ALA A 31 0.07 -5.77 12.43
N PHE A 32 -0.51 -4.91 11.60
CA PHE A 32 -1.83 -4.34 11.89
C PHE A 32 -2.90 -5.45 11.93
N PRO A 33 -3.82 -5.41 12.91
CA PRO A 33 -4.83 -6.46 13.03
C PRO A 33 -5.62 -6.66 11.74
N GLY A 34 -5.71 -7.90 11.30
CA GLY A 34 -6.42 -8.27 10.08
C GLY A 34 -5.57 -8.21 8.80
N ASN A 35 -4.36 -7.65 8.85
CA ASN A 35 -3.45 -7.73 7.71
C ASN A 35 -2.84 -9.14 7.65
N ARG A 36 -2.88 -9.77 6.47
CA ARG A 36 -2.36 -11.12 6.27
C ARG A 36 -1.20 -11.18 5.30
N HIS A 37 -0.95 -10.12 4.54
CA HIS A 37 0.11 -10.10 3.56
C HIS A 37 0.38 -8.67 3.14
N LEU A 38 1.65 -8.36 2.90
CA LEU A 38 2.04 -7.05 2.37
C LEU A 38 3.26 -7.25 1.49
N GLU A 39 3.20 -6.75 0.26
CA GLU A 39 4.37 -6.70 -0.59
C GLU A 39 4.39 -5.39 -1.38
N LEU A 40 5.59 -4.96 -1.71
CA LEU A 40 5.83 -3.79 -2.54
C LEU A 40 6.29 -4.28 -3.91
N LEU A 41 5.60 -3.80 -4.94
CA LEU A 41 5.89 -4.12 -6.34
C LEU A 41 6.35 -2.87 -7.05
N ARG A 42 7.10 -3.06 -8.12
CA ARG A 42 7.53 -1.99 -9.01
C ARG A 42 7.07 -2.30 -10.42
N ASP A 43 6.62 -1.29 -11.15
CA ASP A 43 6.35 -1.42 -12.57
C ASP A 43 7.68 -1.75 -13.27
N PRO A 44 7.77 -2.84 -14.06
CA PRO A 44 9.03 -3.21 -14.71
C PRO A 44 9.51 -2.19 -15.74
N ASP A 45 8.60 -1.39 -16.28
CA ASP A 45 8.91 -0.41 -17.34
C ASP A 45 9.09 1.01 -16.82
N ASN A 46 8.63 1.28 -15.58
CA ASN A 46 8.73 2.62 -15.00
C ASN A 46 9.08 2.53 -13.52
N PRO A 47 10.37 2.75 -13.15
CA PRO A 47 10.80 2.61 -11.76
C PRO A 47 10.17 3.62 -10.80
N ALA A 48 9.56 4.69 -11.30
CA ALA A 48 8.86 5.66 -10.46
C ALA A 48 7.45 5.21 -10.05
N VAL A 49 6.97 4.09 -10.61
CA VAL A 49 5.66 3.52 -10.28
C VAL A 49 5.83 2.32 -9.37
N CYS A 50 5.23 2.41 -8.19
CA CYS A 50 5.22 1.31 -7.22
C CYS A 50 3.78 0.94 -6.88
N MET A 51 3.60 -0.30 -6.46
CA MET A 51 2.30 -0.81 -6.04
C MET A 51 2.46 -1.56 -4.73
N THR A 52 1.53 -1.37 -3.81
CA THR A 52 1.41 -2.28 -2.68
C THR A 52 0.31 -3.28 -2.97
N TYR A 53 0.60 -4.53 -2.68
CA TYR A 53 -0.35 -5.64 -2.74
C TYR A 53 -0.51 -6.15 -1.32
N SER A 54 -1.72 -6.06 -0.78
CA SER A 54 -1.98 -6.47 0.58
C SER A 54 -3.25 -7.31 0.67
N LEU A 55 -3.26 -8.19 1.65
CA LEU A 55 -4.39 -9.07 1.94
C LEU A 55 -4.89 -8.76 3.34
N TRP A 56 -6.21 -8.68 3.47
CA TRP A 56 -6.90 -8.36 4.71
C TRP A 56 -7.99 -9.40 4.98
N ASP A 57 -8.28 -9.64 6.25
CA ASP A 57 -9.33 -10.60 6.64
C ASP A 57 -10.66 -10.26 5.95
N ASP A 58 -11.02 -8.98 5.95
CA ASP A 58 -12.27 -8.48 5.38
C ASP A 58 -12.19 -6.97 5.16
N ALA A 59 -13.27 -6.38 4.66
CA ALA A 59 -13.36 -4.96 4.42
C ALA A 59 -13.28 -4.14 5.72
N ASP A 60 -13.81 -4.68 6.82
CA ASP A 60 -13.77 -3.99 8.12
C ASP A 60 -12.34 -3.85 8.64
N ALA A 61 -11.52 -4.89 8.45
CA ALA A 61 -10.11 -4.83 8.85
C ALA A 61 -9.36 -3.77 8.04
N LEU A 62 -9.58 -3.71 6.74
CA LEU A 62 -8.96 -2.66 5.90
C LEU A 62 -9.43 -1.28 6.32
N GLU A 63 -10.72 -1.10 6.60
CA GLU A 63 -11.24 0.20 7.01
C GLU A 63 -10.68 0.62 8.37
N ALA A 64 -10.54 -0.31 9.32
CA ALA A 64 -9.91 -0.02 10.61
C ALA A 64 -8.48 0.49 10.41
N TYR A 65 -7.73 -0.13 9.50
CA TYR A 65 -6.39 0.34 9.15
C TYR A 65 -6.43 1.76 8.56
N ARG A 66 -7.34 2.01 7.61
CA ARG A 66 -7.46 3.32 6.96
C ARG A 66 -7.88 4.43 7.92
N GLN A 67 -8.52 4.11 9.04
CA GLN A 67 -8.87 5.07 10.08
C GLN A 67 -7.79 5.22 11.16
N SER A 68 -6.72 4.43 11.07
CA SER A 68 -5.67 4.42 12.10
C SER A 68 -4.72 5.61 11.95
N GLU A 69 -4.07 5.96 13.07
CA GLU A 69 -3.02 6.96 13.08
C GLU A 69 -1.83 6.54 12.21
N LEU A 70 -1.50 5.24 12.23
CA LEU A 70 -0.45 4.69 11.37
C LEU A 70 -0.71 5.02 9.90
N PHE A 71 -1.92 4.74 9.42
CA PHE A 71 -2.28 5.03 8.03
C PHE A 71 -2.23 6.54 7.74
N ARG A 72 -2.82 7.36 8.61
CA ARG A 72 -2.88 8.80 8.38
C ARG A 72 -1.50 9.41 8.22
N GLN A 73 -0.58 9.06 9.11
CA GLN A 73 0.78 9.59 9.07
C GLN A 73 1.54 9.08 7.86
N THR A 74 1.49 7.78 7.62
CA THR A 74 2.19 7.14 6.50
C THR A 74 1.65 7.65 5.16
N TRP A 75 0.34 7.72 5.02
CA TRP A 75 -0.29 8.16 3.78
C TRP A 75 -0.01 9.63 3.48
N ALA A 76 -0.10 10.49 4.49
CA ALA A 76 0.19 11.92 4.32
C ALA A 76 1.62 12.14 3.83
N ALA A 77 2.59 11.46 4.44
CA ALA A 77 3.99 11.55 4.04
C ALA A 77 4.23 11.00 2.63
N THR A 78 3.58 9.90 2.29
CA THR A 78 3.71 9.24 0.98
C THR A 78 3.08 10.08 -0.12
N LYS A 79 1.87 10.57 0.12
CA LYS A 79 1.09 11.33 -0.84
C LYS A 79 1.81 12.62 -1.25
N ALA A 80 2.56 13.22 -0.35
CA ALA A 80 3.33 14.43 -0.64
C ALA A 80 4.40 14.21 -1.71
N LEU A 81 4.75 12.97 -2.02
CA LEU A 81 5.81 12.60 -2.97
C LEU A 81 5.28 12.23 -4.36
N PHE A 82 3.96 12.24 -4.56
CA PHE A 82 3.36 11.80 -5.82
C PHE A 82 3.60 12.80 -6.95
N ALA A 83 3.82 12.24 -8.16
CA ALA A 83 3.77 13.00 -9.41
C ALA A 83 2.34 13.12 -9.93
N GLU A 84 1.52 12.11 -9.63
CA GLU A 84 0.11 12.09 -10.02
C GLU A 84 -0.70 11.35 -8.97
N ARG A 85 -2.01 11.46 -9.05
CA ARG A 85 -2.92 10.86 -8.08
C ARG A 85 -2.78 9.34 -8.06
N ALA A 86 -2.72 8.75 -6.85
CA ALA A 86 -2.72 7.31 -6.69
C ALA A 86 -4.08 6.70 -7.08
N THR A 87 -4.04 5.45 -7.53
CA THR A 87 -5.26 4.66 -7.77
C THR A 87 -5.24 3.46 -6.84
N ALA A 88 -6.42 3.08 -6.37
CA ALA A 88 -6.56 1.97 -5.43
C ALA A 88 -7.73 1.09 -5.83
N PHE A 89 -7.54 -0.21 -5.67
CA PHE A 89 -8.52 -1.23 -6.01
C PHE A 89 -8.68 -2.18 -4.85
N SER A 90 -9.92 -2.61 -4.61
CA SER A 90 -10.21 -3.70 -3.68
C SER A 90 -10.97 -4.79 -4.41
N GLY A 91 -10.65 -6.03 -4.11
CA GLY A 91 -11.37 -7.18 -4.65
C GLY A 91 -11.49 -8.26 -3.61
N GLU A 92 -12.64 -8.90 -3.54
CA GLU A 92 -12.80 -10.08 -2.70
C GLU A 92 -12.35 -11.31 -3.45
N ARG A 93 -11.54 -12.13 -2.78
CA ARG A 93 -11.15 -13.42 -3.35
C ARG A 93 -12.40 -14.31 -3.41
N MET A 94 -12.81 -14.63 -4.62
CA MET A 94 -13.92 -15.58 -4.85
C MET A 94 -13.38 -16.99 -4.94
N GLU A 95 -12.22 -17.16 -5.58
CA GLU A 95 -11.68 -18.48 -5.85
C GLU A 95 -10.16 -18.37 -6.01
N LEU A 96 -9.44 -19.25 -5.35
CA LEU A 96 -7.99 -19.39 -5.52
C LEU A 96 -7.72 -20.71 -6.24
N ILE A 97 -7.17 -20.62 -7.43
CA ILE A 97 -6.82 -21.80 -8.24
C ILE A 97 -5.33 -22.08 -8.03
N SER A 98 -5.01 -23.30 -7.62
CA SER A 98 -3.62 -23.72 -7.41
C SER A 98 -3.09 -24.58 -8.53
#